data_976d470e3fa138aa4ec5b5d0d99aaf1b
#
_entry.id   976d470e3fa138aa4ec5b5d0d99aaf1b
#
_cell.length_a   1.000
_cell.length_b   1.000
_cell.length_c   1.000
_cell.angle_alpha   90.00
_cell.angle_beta   90.00
_cell.angle_gamma   90.00
#
_symmetry.space_group_name_H-M   'P 1'
#
loop_
_entity.id
_entity.type
_entity.pdbx_description
1 polymer ?
#
loop_
_entity_poly.entity_id
_entity_poly.type
_entity_poly.pdbx_seq_one_letter_code
_entity_poly.pdbx_strand_id
1 'polypeptide(L)'
;MIWNSGSPCFLVKVCLPQLSFADLSGIGERAHLRPYAVKKVCRYRAAMKHGKLTLTVSLLLLAISSGWAQQRRKVIINQDCSGPGGSNLQTLLVMIQSPQVEVLGITVVSGDQWRDEEVAHTLRLLEIIGRTDIPVIRGAVFPLVRRRDEAQLWQERFGKVGYAGAWDDRWWHEPYVVPPMPEGQPTTKPSEEDAARFLLRMVHEYPHEVTIYEGGPMTNLALAISIDPHFPELAKELVFMGGGLAPGSNNDEWINNPRHEFNFWFDPEAAQIVLRAPWKKITCTPTDISIKTRLTPEMIKQIEAGGTPLARYVARYFQPGPGTDYMWDELAAAAWIDPALIIRKEIRYMGVDLDRGAGYGNTLTWSQKDGAKLGAQPVEIQEDLDAEKFYRMFVSLMIAPTPPVP
;
A
#
# COMPACT_ATOMS: atom_id res chain seq x y z
N MET A 1 28.45 41.44 -20.32
CA MET A 1 29.42 41.69 -19.23
C MET A 1 29.73 40.34 -18.59
N ILE A 2 30.96 39.98 -18.75
CA ILE A 2 31.61 38.75 -18.26
C ILE A 2 31.91 38.90 -16.80
N TRP A 3 31.63 37.90 -15.97
CA TRP A 3 32.50 37.55 -14.84
C TRP A 3 32.37 36.09 -14.50
N ASN A 4 33.56 35.50 -14.50
CA ASN A 4 33.96 34.12 -14.32
C ASN A 4 34.57 33.99 -12.89
N SER A 5 34.35 32.93 -12.19
CA SER A 5 35.25 32.33 -11.17
C SER A 5 34.46 31.21 -10.47
N GLY A 6 34.81 29.95 -10.50
CA GLY A 6 36.12 29.36 -10.31
C GLY A 6 36.00 28.46 -9.09
N SER A 7 35.88 27.13 -9.29
CA SER A 7 35.86 26.05 -8.28
C SER A 7 37.14 25.99 -7.43
N PRO A 8 37.23 25.17 -6.37
CA PRO A 8 37.78 23.85 -6.60
C PRO A 8 37.12 22.66 -5.86
N CYS A 9 37.05 21.54 -6.55
CA CYS A 9 36.89 20.21 -6.03
C CYS A 9 38.07 19.78 -5.15
N PHE A 10 37.77 19.23 -3.96
CA PHE A 10 38.72 18.41 -3.22
C PHE A 10 38.36 16.93 -3.38
N LEU A 11 39.20 16.24 -4.15
CA LEU A 11 39.23 14.78 -4.24
C LEU A 11 40.12 14.24 -3.13
N VAL A 12 39.55 13.51 -2.18
CA VAL A 12 40.33 12.69 -1.24
C VAL A 12 40.44 11.28 -1.84
N LYS A 13 41.62 10.95 -2.33
CA LYS A 13 42.01 9.59 -2.69
C LYS A 13 42.43 8.85 -1.42
N VAL A 14 41.69 7.81 -1.04
CA VAL A 14 42.11 6.81 -0.08
C VAL A 14 42.76 5.68 -0.86
N CYS A 15 44.11 5.53 -0.68
CA CYS A 15 44.84 4.38 -1.16
C CYS A 15 44.75 3.24 -0.14
N LEU A 16 44.25 2.10 -0.58
CA LEU A 16 44.38 0.82 0.12
C LEU A 16 45.50 0.01 -0.57
N PRO A 17 46.46 -0.57 0.17
CA PRO A 17 47.45 -1.46 -0.45
C PRO A 17 46.88 -2.86 -0.66
N GLN A 18 47.04 -3.36 -1.86
CA GLN A 18 46.83 -4.77 -2.22
C GLN A 18 48.00 -5.59 -1.65
N LEU A 19 47.69 -6.65 -0.90
CA LEU A 19 48.62 -7.71 -0.58
C LEU A 19 48.34 -8.92 -1.45
N SER A 20 49.33 -9.25 -2.28
CA SER A 20 49.38 -10.41 -3.11
C SER A 20 49.89 -11.63 -2.34
N PHE A 21 49.24 -12.77 -2.50
CA PHE A 21 49.71 -14.06 -2.06
C PHE A 21 50.67 -14.64 -3.11
N ALA A 22 51.95 -14.67 -2.80
CA ALA A 22 52.95 -15.64 -3.35
C ALA A 22 54.21 -15.60 -2.52
N ASP A 23 54.85 -16.78 -2.41
CA ASP A 23 56.21 -17.06 -1.89
C ASP A 23 56.36 -17.33 -0.36
N LEU A 24 56.31 -18.60 -0.02
CA LEU A 24 57.16 -19.20 0.99
C LEU A 24 57.35 -20.70 0.63
N SER A 25 58.42 -20.96 -0.10
CA SER A 25 59.05 -22.28 -0.16
C SER A 25 60.58 -22.09 0.09
N GLY A 26 61.08 -22.79 1.04
CA GLY A 26 62.54 -23.12 1.08
C GLY A 26 63.28 -22.61 2.30
N ILE A 27 63.87 -23.55 2.91
CA ILE A 27 65.13 -23.69 3.57
C ILE A 27 65.03 -24.22 5.02
N GLY A 28 65.59 -25.40 5.14
CA GLY A 28 65.69 -26.20 6.34
C GLY A 28 66.97 -25.98 7.15
N GLU A 29 67.09 -26.82 8.12
CA GLU A 29 68.25 -27.28 8.92
C GLU A 29 68.54 -26.61 10.30
N ARG A 30 68.25 -27.46 11.29
CA ARG A 30 68.98 -27.84 12.50
C ARG A 30 69.81 -26.78 13.30
N ALA A 31 69.37 -26.59 14.52
CA ALA A 31 70.31 -26.57 15.69
C ALA A 31 69.58 -26.97 16.98
N HIS A 32 70.10 -28.02 17.59
CA HIS A 32 69.74 -28.49 18.92
C HIS A 32 70.22 -27.48 20.04
N LEU A 33 69.27 -27.05 20.91
CA LEU A 33 69.62 -26.64 22.28
C LEU A 33 68.42 -26.91 23.25
N ARG A 34 68.75 -27.39 24.42
CA ARG A 34 67.92 -28.09 25.41
C ARG A 34 66.79 -27.28 26.03
N PRO A 35 65.74 -27.93 26.51
CA PRO A 35 64.56 -27.29 27.07
C PRO A 35 64.60 -27.24 28.60
N TYR A 36 64.88 -26.13 29.19
CA TYR A 36 64.53 -25.88 30.60
C TYR A 36 64.51 -24.39 30.85
N ALA A 37 63.42 -23.72 30.73
CA ALA A 37 63.08 -22.45 31.37
C ALA A 37 61.94 -21.64 30.71
N VAL A 38 61.07 -22.26 29.88
CA VAL A 38 60.02 -21.48 29.12
C VAL A 38 58.57 -21.78 29.60
N LYS A 39 58.39 -22.67 30.60
CA LYS A 39 57.02 -23.10 30.98
C LYS A 39 56.24 -22.17 31.89
N LYS A 40 56.81 -21.09 32.46
CA LYS A 40 56.02 -20.19 33.34
C LYS A 40 55.64 -18.85 32.77
N VAL A 41 56.18 -18.40 31.66
CA VAL A 41 55.86 -17.09 31.06
C VAL A 41 54.75 -17.22 29.99
N CYS A 42 54.60 -18.41 29.36
CA CYS A 42 53.57 -18.61 28.33
C CYS A 42 52.13 -18.71 28.86
N ARG A 43 51.92 -19.10 30.15
CA ARG A 43 50.52 -19.21 30.67
C ARG A 43 49.84 -17.87 30.95
N TYR A 44 50.57 -16.80 31.26
CA TYR A 44 49.99 -15.50 31.52
C TYR A 44 49.69 -14.69 30.21
N ARG A 45 50.45 -14.90 29.13
CA ARG A 45 50.21 -14.24 27.86
C ARG A 45 49.05 -14.88 27.03
N ALA A 46 48.81 -16.18 27.20
CA ALA A 46 47.70 -16.86 26.52
C ALA A 46 46.34 -16.46 27.11
N ALA A 47 46.22 -16.30 28.44
CA ALA A 47 44.98 -15.89 29.08
C ALA A 47 44.51 -14.47 28.69
N MET A 48 45.47 -13.53 28.54
CA MET A 48 45.14 -12.15 28.14
C MET A 48 44.79 -12.01 26.64
N LYS A 49 45.33 -12.86 25.77
CA LYS A 49 44.99 -12.83 24.35
C LYS A 49 43.60 -13.42 24.07
N HIS A 50 43.17 -14.44 24.80
CA HIS A 50 41.86 -15.05 24.63
C HIS A 50 40.74 -14.19 25.22
N GLY A 51 40.98 -13.48 26.34
CA GLY A 51 39.97 -12.56 26.90
C GLY A 51 39.70 -11.33 26.03
N LYS A 52 40.72 -10.77 25.38
CA LYS A 52 40.51 -9.64 24.43
C LYS A 52 39.88 -10.09 23.12
N LEU A 53 40.22 -11.28 22.63
CA LEU A 53 39.61 -11.81 21.38
C LEU A 53 38.17 -12.20 21.61
N THR A 54 37.82 -12.81 22.77
CA THR A 54 36.42 -13.16 23.08
C THR A 54 35.55 -11.92 23.28
N LEU A 55 36.06 -10.86 23.91
CA LEU A 55 35.33 -9.61 24.11
C LEU A 55 35.13 -8.87 22.78
N THR A 56 36.14 -8.87 21.89
CA THR A 56 36.05 -8.24 20.57
C THR A 56 35.10 -9.00 19.65
N VAL A 57 35.09 -10.32 19.68
CA VAL A 57 34.15 -11.14 18.88
C VAL A 57 32.73 -11.03 19.44
N SER A 58 32.54 -10.97 20.77
CA SER A 58 31.24 -10.74 21.39
C SER A 58 30.69 -9.33 21.09
N LEU A 59 31.53 -8.31 21.08
CA LEU A 59 31.15 -6.95 20.68
C LEU A 59 30.86 -6.85 19.18
N LEU A 60 31.58 -7.58 18.32
CA LEU A 60 31.26 -7.67 16.87
C LEU A 60 29.96 -8.43 16.61
N LEU A 61 29.72 -9.52 17.34
CA LEU A 61 28.47 -10.28 17.23
C LEU A 61 27.26 -9.50 17.78
N LEU A 62 27.43 -8.70 18.83
CA LEU A 62 26.41 -7.76 19.31
C LEU A 62 26.19 -6.60 18.35
N ALA A 63 27.21 -6.11 17.67
CA ALA A 63 27.07 -5.07 16.63
C ALA A 63 26.44 -5.62 15.35
N ILE A 64 26.61 -6.90 15.03
CA ILE A 64 25.95 -7.55 13.89
C ILE A 64 24.49 -7.91 14.21
N SER A 65 24.16 -8.20 15.46
CA SER A 65 22.78 -8.47 15.87
C SER A 65 21.94 -7.20 16.10
N SER A 66 22.54 -6.03 16.22
CA SER A 66 21.83 -4.75 16.36
C SER A 66 21.58 -4.03 15.03
N GLY A 67 21.97 -4.60 13.90
CA GLY A 67 21.80 -3.92 12.64
C GLY A 67 21.05 -4.71 11.62
N TRP A 68 19.80 -4.69 11.59
CA TRP A 68 18.94 -4.80 10.39
C TRP A 68 17.51 -5.10 10.84
N ALA A 69 16.98 -4.30 11.72
CA ALA A 69 15.53 -4.12 11.71
C ALA A 69 15.23 -3.53 10.33
N GLN A 70 14.73 -4.33 9.40
CA GLN A 70 14.30 -3.87 8.09
C GLN A 70 13.35 -2.70 8.33
N GLN A 71 13.75 -1.50 7.87
CA GLN A 71 12.92 -0.30 8.03
C GLN A 71 11.55 -0.59 7.40
N ARG A 72 10.50 -0.45 8.21
CA ARG A 72 9.13 -0.66 7.74
C ARG A 72 8.81 0.34 6.64
N ARG A 73 8.07 -0.09 5.64
CA ARG A 73 7.63 0.77 4.53
C ARG A 73 6.48 1.64 5.00
N LYS A 74 6.66 2.94 4.86
CA LYS A 74 5.63 3.91 5.22
C LYS A 74 4.52 3.95 4.18
N VAL A 75 3.27 3.94 4.63
CA VAL A 75 2.10 4.04 3.77
C VAL A 75 1.05 4.96 4.39
N ILE A 76 0.40 5.76 3.56
CA ILE A 76 -0.90 6.36 3.85
C ILE A 76 -1.93 5.60 3.04
N ILE A 77 -2.99 5.17 3.70
CA ILE A 77 -4.09 4.44 3.07
C ILE A 77 -5.22 5.44 2.83
N ASN A 78 -5.51 5.74 1.57
CA ASN A 78 -6.74 6.44 1.19
C ASN A 78 -7.77 5.40 0.76
N GLN A 79 -8.97 5.44 1.37
CA GLN A 79 -9.94 4.36 1.19
C GLN A 79 -11.37 4.84 1.46
N ASP A 80 -12.33 4.22 0.81
CA ASP A 80 -13.76 4.33 1.04
C ASP A 80 -14.22 3.12 1.88
N CYS A 81 -14.05 3.23 3.19
CA CYS A 81 -14.06 2.13 4.15
C CYS A 81 -15.47 1.65 4.50
N SER A 82 -16.25 1.18 3.53
CA SER A 82 -17.56 0.60 3.80
C SER A 82 -17.46 -0.58 4.77
N GLY A 83 -18.32 -0.60 5.77
CA GLY A 83 -18.26 -1.59 6.83
C GLY A 83 -19.61 -2.22 7.17
N PRO A 84 -19.59 -3.11 8.19
CA PRO A 84 -18.44 -3.77 8.79
C PRO A 84 -17.95 -4.96 7.94
N GLY A 85 -16.63 -5.20 7.93
CA GLY A 85 -16.04 -6.42 7.37
C GLY A 85 -15.90 -6.46 5.86
N GLY A 86 -16.25 -5.40 5.13
CA GLY A 86 -16.10 -5.33 3.67
C GLY A 86 -14.64 -5.36 3.19
N SER A 87 -14.45 -5.51 1.87
CA SER A 87 -13.15 -5.55 1.19
C SER A 87 -12.24 -4.40 1.59
N ASN A 88 -12.77 -3.19 1.60
CA ASN A 88 -12.09 -1.96 1.98
C ASN A 88 -11.49 -2.01 3.40
N LEU A 89 -12.28 -2.47 4.40
CA LEU A 89 -11.78 -2.64 5.78
C LEU A 89 -10.80 -3.81 5.89
N GLN A 90 -10.97 -4.89 5.11
CA GLN A 90 -10.01 -6.00 5.10
C GLN A 90 -8.67 -5.57 4.52
N THR A 91 -8.64 -4.63 3.58
CA THR A 91 -7.43 -4.01 3.04
C THR A 91 -6.63 -3.30 4.12
N LEU A 92 -7.30 -2.53 4.99
CA LEU A 92 -6.63 -1.93 6.16
C LEU A 92 -5.96 -3.01 7.01
N LEU A 93 -6.68 -4.14 7.24
CA LEU A 93 -6.16 -5.26 8.02
C LEU A 93 -4.95 -5.91 7.37
N VAL A 94 -4.93 -6.11 6.05
CA VAL A 94 -3.76 -6.64 5.32
C VAL A 94 -2.52 -5.80 5.57
N MET A 95 -2.65 -4.47 5.54
CA MET A 95 -1.53 -3.56 5.76
C MET A 95 -1.12 -3.45 7.22
N ILE A 96 -2.08 -3.29 8.15
CA ILE A 96 -1.83 -3.15 9.58
C ILE A 96 -1.20 -4.40 10.18
N GLN A 97 -1.62 -5.58 9.72
CA GLN A 97 -1.10 -6.88 10.19
C GLN A 97 0.29 -7.21 9.65
N SER A 98 0.73 -6.56 8.58
CA SER A 98 2.05 -6.81 8.00
C SER A 98 3.16 -6.21 8.85
N PRO A 99 4.13 -7.01 9.34
CA PRO A 99 5.26 -6.49 10.12
C PRO A 99 6.21 -5.60 9.30
N GLN A 100 6.09 -5.61 7.97
CA GLN A 100 6.92 -4.83 7.05
C GLN A 100 6.35 -3.43 6.79
N VAL A 101 5.16 -3.12 7.31
CA VAL A 101 4.41 -1.90 7.00
C VAL A 101 4.29 -1.01 8.22
N GLU A 102 4.42 0.28 8.02
CA GLU A 102 4.12 1.35 8.94
C GLU A 102 3.00 2.21 8.35
N VAL A 103 1.81 2.09 8.92
CA VAL A 103 0.65 2.89 8.50
C VAL A 103 0.73 4.24 9.21
N LEU A 104 0.99 5.32 8.46
CA LEU A 104 1.09 6.68 8.98
C LEU A 104 -0.29 7.29 9.28
N GLY A 105 -1.32 6.83 8.59
CA GLY A 105 -2.69 7.28 8.76
C GLY A 105 -3.61 6.72 7.69
N ILE A 106 -4.91 6.83 7.94
CA ILE A 106 -5.98 6.41 7.04
C ILE A 106 -6.81 7.63 6.68
N THR A 107 -6.78 8.05 5.42
CA THR A 107 -7.63 9.12 4.89
C THR A 107 -8.87 8.50 4.26
N VAL A 108 -10.05 8.94 4.68
CA VAL A 108 -11.34 8.36 4.27
C VAL A 108 -12.05 9.30 3.30
N VAL A 109 -12.50 8.77 2.18
CA VAL A 109 -13.26 9.46 1.14
C VAL A 109 -14.62 8.79 0.98
N SER A 110 -15.67 9.50 0.57
CA SER A 110 -16.92 8.84 0.17
C SER A 110 -16.73 8.06 -1.13
N GLY A 111 -17.30 6.89 -1.17
CA GLY A 111 -17.33 6.02 -2.33
C GLY A 111 -18.37 4.92 -2.12
N ASP A 112 -17.99 3.81 -1.56
CA ASP A 112 -18.87 2.69 -1.24
C ASP A 112 -20.01 3.10 -0.32
N GLN A 113 -19.71 3.98 0.66
CA GLN A 113 -20.68 4.66 1.51
C GLN A 113 -20.31 6.16 1.65
N TRP A 114 -21.02 6.87 2.53
CA TRP A 114 -20.69 8.25 2.82
C TRP A 114 -19.53 8.33 3.82
N ARG A 115 -18.63 9.28 3.61
CA ARG A 115 -17.40 9.49 4.41
C ARG A 115 -17.59 9.38 5.93
N ASP A 116 -18.64 9.97 6.51
CA ASP A 116 -18.78 10.00 7.96
C ASP A 116 -19.17 8.62 8.53
N GLU A 117 -19.93 7.82 7.78
CA GLU A 117 -20.20 6.42 8.09
C GLU A 117 -18.90 5.59 7.99
N GLU A 118 -18.15 5.73 6.92
CA GLU A 118 -16.90 5.03 6.67
C GLU A 118 -15.83 5.37 7.71
N VAL A 119 -15.74 6.64 8.13
CA VAL A 119 -14.90 7.07 9.25
C VAL A 119 -15.29 6.36 10.54
N ALA A 120 -16.59 6.23 10.82
CA ALA A 120 -17.06 5.55 12.03
C ALA A 120 -16.70 4.04 12.00
N HIS A 121 -16.88 3.35 10.87
CA HIS A 121 -16.48 1.95 10.70
C HIS A 121 -14.97 1.78 10.86
N THR A 122 -14.16 2.66 10.27
CA THR A 122 -12.70 2.65 10.38
C THR A 122 -12.25 2.83 11.84
N LEU A 123 -12.76 3.83 12.54
CA LEU A 123 -12.44 4.05 13.95
C LEU A 123 -12.82 2.84 14.80
N ARG A 124 -14.02 2.27 14.56
CA ARG A 124 -14.47 1.11 15.32
C ARG A 124 -13.63 -0.13 15.04
N LEU A 125 -13.21 -0.36 13.80
CA LEU A 125 -12.27 -1.42 13.47
C LEU A 125 -10.97 -1.27 14.26
N LEU A 126 -10.38 -0.07 14.26
CA LEU A 126 -9.13 0.19 14.97
C LEU A 126 -9.25 -0.03 16.48
N GLU A 127 -10.40 0.31 17.09
CA GLU A 127 -10.69 -0.01 18.48
C GLU A 127 -10.74 -1.52 18.75
N ILE A 128 -11.41 -2.28 17.89
CA ILE A 128 -11.56 -3.74 18.01
C ILE A 128 -10.19 -4.44 17.94
N ILE A 129 -9.30 -3.99 17.07
CA ILE A 129 -7.98 -4.59 16.92
C ILE A 129 -6.88 -3.95 17.79
N GLY A 130 -7.24 -2.92 18.60
CA GLY A 130 -6.30 -2.26 19.52
C GLY A 130 -5.25 -1.38 18.85
N ARG A 131 -5.58 -0.75 17.70
CA ARG A 131 -4.68 0.13 16.92
C ARG A 131 -5.20 1.55 16.80
N THR A 132 -5.68 2.10 17.91
CA THR A 132 -6.14 3.50 18.01
C THR A 132 -5.02 4.54 17.91
N ASP A 133 -3.78 4.10 17.82
CA ASP A 133 -2.60 4.91 17.51
C ASP A 133 -2.59 5.42 16.05
N ILE A 134 -3.26 4.71 15.14
CA ILE A 134 -3.33 5.10 13.72
C ILE A 134 -4.40 6.18 13.57
N PRO A 135 -4.03 7.40 13.12
CA PRO A 135 -5.00 8.48 12.93
C PRO A 135 -5.92 8.17 11.74
N VAL A 136 -7.20 8.45 11.92
CA VAL A 136 -8.23 8.43 10.87
C VAL A 136 -8.58 9.85 10.51
N ILE A 137 -8.47 10.20 9.24
CA ILE A 137 -8.58 11.57 8.75
C ILE A 137 -9.77 11.68 7.79
N ARG A 138 -10.65 12.65 8.06
CA ARG A 138 -11.79 12.95 7.16
C ARG A 138 -11.33 13.54 5.85
N GLY A 139 -11.80 13.00 4.74
CA GLY A 139 -11.59 13.52 3.40
C GLY A 139 -12.84 14.14 2.77
N ALA A 140 -12.91 14.06 1.44
CA ALA A 140 -14.01 14.58 0.66
C ALA A 140 -15.32 13.82 0.91
N VAL A 141 -16.43 14.57 0.96
CA VAL A 141 -17.78 13.99 1.05
C VAL A 141 -18.35 13.75 -0.33
N PHE A 142 -18.02 14.62 -1.28
CA PHE A 142 -18.56 14.58 -2.63
C PHE A 142 -17.42 14.47 -3.65
N PRO A 143 -17.67 13.83 -4.80
CA PRO A 143 -16.77 13.91 -5.94
C PRO A 143 -16.55 15.35 -6.39
N LEU A 144 -15.49 15.59 -7.17
CA LEU A 144 -15.15 16.95 -7.64
C LEU A 144 -16.25 17.61 -8.47
N VAL A 145 -16.88 16.81 -9.33
CA VAL A 145 -17.86 17.35 -10.31
C VAL A 145 -19.16 16.53 -10.32
N ARG A 146 -19.06 15.21 -10.40
CA ARG A 146 -20.21 14.33 -10.58
C ARG A 146 -21.16 14.38 -9.38
N ARG A 147 -22.46 14.29 -9.65
CA ARG A 147 -23.52 14.32 -8.65
C ARG A 147 -24.44 13.12 -8.81
N ARG A 148 -25.10 12.71 -7.71
CA ARG A 148 -26.03 11.59 -7.70
C ARG A 148 -27.15 11.75 -8.73
N ASP A 149 -27.78 12.93 -8.79
CA ASP A 149 -28.86 13.23 -9.74
C ASP A 149 -28.39 13.12 -11.20
N GLU A 150 -27.21 13.63 -11.53
CA GLU A 150 -26.59 13.46 -12.85
C GLU A 150 -26.28 11.98 -13.14
N ALA A 151 -25.79 11.24 -12.17
CA ALA A 151 -25.49 9.81 -12.31
C ALA A 151 -26.79 9.00 -12.55
N GLN A 152 -27.88 9.35 -11.90
CA GLN A 152 -29.20 8.73 -12.14
C GLN A 152 -29.70 9.01 -13.57
N LEU A 153 -29.66 10.27 -14.04
CA LEU A 153 -30.02 10.63 -15.42
C LEU A 153 -29.12 9.92 -16.44
N TRP A 154 -27.83 9.78 -16.14
CA TRP A 154 -26.91 9.03 -16.99
C TRP A 154 -27.33 7.55 -17.10
N GLN A 155 -27.69 6.92 -15.97
CA GLN A 155 -28.14 5.52 -15.92
C GLN A 155 -29.47 5.32 -16.67
N GLU A 156 -30.41 6.27 -16.57
CA GLU A 156 -31.67 6.24 -17.35
C GLU A 156 -31.41 6.25 -18.86
N ARG A 157 -30.40 6.99 -19.29
CA ARG A 157 -30.08 7.17 -20.71
C ARG A 157 -29.23 6.04 -21.29
N PHE A 158 -28.25 5.55 -20.53
CA PHE A 158 -27.20 4.65 -21.04
C PHE A 158 -27.23 3.24 -20.44
N GLY A 159 -28.04 3.01 -19.45
CA GLY A 159 -28.17 1.73 -18.74
C GLY A 159 -27.68 1.82 -17.29
N LYS A 160 -28.25 0.98 -16.43
CA LYS A 160 -27.89 0.91 -15.02
C LYS A 160 -26.50 0.32 -14.85
N VAL A 161 -25.75 0.88 -13.91
CA VAL A 161 -24.53 0.26 -13.39
C VAL A 161 -24.88 -0.85 -12.38
N GLY A 162 -24.03 -1.84 -12.22
CA GLY A 162 -24.24 -2.94 -11.28
C GLY A 162 -24.06 -2.48 -9.83
N TYR A 163 -23.17 -1.52 -9.61
CA TYR A 163 -22.83 -0.96 -8.31
C TYR A 163 -22.70 0.56 -8.38
N ALA A 164 -23.29 1.27 -7.42
CA ALA A 164 -23.30 2.73 -7.38
C ALA A 164 -22.85 3.31 -6.02
N GLY A 165 -22.31 2.47 -5.12
CA GLY A 165 -21.79 2.90 -3.82
C GLY A 165 -22.81 3.66 -2.99
N ALA A 166 -22.40 4.77 -2.38
CA ALA A 166 -23.24 5.66 -1.57
C ALA A 166 -24.47 6.22 -2.32
N TRP A 167 -24.48 6.14 -3.65
CA TRP A 167 -25.62 6.60 -4.46
C TRP A 167 -26.63 5.52 -4.81
N ASP A 168 -26.40 4.28 -4.39
CA ASP A 168 -27.29 3.17 -4.67
C ASP A 168 -28.60 3.28 -3.89
N ASP A 169 -29.74 3.24 -4.59
CA ASP A 169 -31.08 3.39 -3.99
C ASP A 169 -31.40 2.30 -2.95
N ARG A 170 -30.68 1.17 -2.97
CA ARG A 170 -30.88 0.04 -2.06
C ARG A 170 -30.56 0.37 -0.60
N TRP A 171 -29.59 1.30 -0.37
CA TRP A 171 -29.13 1.69 0.97
C TRP A 171 -28.81 3.19 1.09
N TRP A 172 -29.29 3.99 0.16
CA TRP A 172 -29.05 5.42 0.17
C TRP A 172 -29.56 6.12 1.43
N HIS A 173 -28.78 7.02 1.99
CA HIS A 173 -29.15 7.95 3.05
C HIS A 173 -28.42 9.29 2.86
N GLU A 174 -28.76 10.28 3.66
CA GLU A 174 -28.11 11.60 3.60
C GLU A 174 -26.62 11.54 3.96
N PRO A 175 -25.75 12.36 3.34
CA PRO A 175 -24.29 12.25 3.41
C PRO A 175 -23.67 12.33 4.81
N TYR A 176 -24.31 13.03 5.74
CA TYR A 176 -23.77 13.27 7.10
C TYR A 176 -24.43 12.39 8.16
N VAL A 177 -25.23 11.44 7.76
CA VAL A 177 -25.88 10.48 8.65
C VAL A 177 -24.96 9.26 8.81
N VAL A 178 -24.77 8.83 10.04
CA VAL A 178 -24.12 7.55 10.34
C VAL A 178 -25.22 6.58 10.77
N PRO A 179 -25.54 5.57 9.99
CA PRO A 179 -26.54 4.56 10.35
C PRO A 179 -26.16 3.78 11.62
N PRO A 180 -27.10 3.05 12.23
CA PRO A 180 -26.77 2.15 13.32
C PRO A 180 -25.73 1.10 12.90
N MET A 181 -24.64 1.03 13.63
CA MET A 181 -23.52 0.13 13.32
C MET A 181 -23.66 -1.18 14.10
N PRO A 182 -23.70 -2.35 13.43
CA PRO A 182 -23.85 -3.64 14.09
C PRO A 182 -22.65 -4.03 14.99
N GLU A 183 -21.46 -3.50 14.71
CA GLU A 183 -20.23 -3.67 15.49
C GLU A 183 -20.14 -2.66 16.65
N GLY A 184 -21.09 -1.75 16.78
CA GLY A 184 -21.14 -0.68 17.78
C GLY A 184 -20.46 0.61 17.33
N GLN A 185 -20.92 1.71 17.92
CA GLN A 185 -20.35 3.04 17.63
C GLN A 185 -18.92 3.19 18.17
N PRO A 186 -18.03 3.91 17.48
CA PRO A 186 -16.71 4.21 18.00
C PRO A 186 -16.76 5.21 19.16
N THR A 187 -15.79 5.09 20.06
CA THR A 187 -15.54 6.06 21.13
C THR A 187 -14.38 7.00 20.81
N THR A 188 -13.47 6.57 19.97
CA THR A 188 -12.39 7.38 19.41
C THR A 188 -12.91 8.38 18.38
N LYS A 189 -12.14 9.43 18.15
CA LYS A 189 -12.51 10.51 17.22
C LYS A 189 -11.51 10.59 16.08
N PRO A 190 -11.94 10.98 14.88
CA PRO A 190 -11.01 11.28 13.79
C PRO A 190 -10.14 12.51 14.11
N SER A 191 -9.04 12.63 13.36
CA SER A 191 -8.19 13.82 13.39
C SER A 191 -8.98 15.08 13.01
N GLU A 192 -8.56 16.22 13.56
CA GLU A 192 -9.09 17.54 13.19
C GLU A 192 -8.57 18.04 11.82
N GLU A 193 -7.48 17.46 11.33
CA GLU A 193 -6.89 17.76 10.03
C GLU A 193 -7.74 17.18 8.90
N ASP A 194 -7.82 17.85 7.75
CA ASP A 194 -8.42 17.27 6.54
C ASP A 194 -7.43 16.41 5.76
N ALA A 195 -7.96 15.48 4.94
CA ALA A 195 -7.15 14.49 4.23
C ALA A 195 -6.11 15.11 3.29
N ALA A 196 -6.47 16.17 2.55
CA ALA A 196 -5.53 16.79 1.61
C ALA A 196 -4.33 17.41 2.34
N ARG A 197 -4.56 18.11 3.44
CA ARG A 197 -3.47 18.67 4.26
C ARG A 197 -2.63 17.59 4.93
N PHE A 198 -3.26 16.54 5.45
CA PHE A 198 -2.55 15.41 6.03
C PHE A 198 -1.63 14.74 5.00
N LEU A 199 -2.13 14.44 3.80
CA LEU A 199 -1.35 13.87 2.70
C LEU A 199 -0.13 14.74 2.38
N LEU A 200 -0.33 16.04 2.20
CA LEU A 200 0.75 17.00 1.93
C LEU A 200 1.77 17.03 3.05
N ARG A 201 1.32 17.17 4.28
CA ARG A 201 2.21 17.24 5.45
C ARG A 201 3.10 15.98 5.53
N MET A 202 2.53 14.80 5.35
CA MET A 202 3.29 13.55 5.47
C MET A 202 4.34 13.37 4.37
N VAL A 203 4.06 13.74 3.12
CA VAL A 203 5.07 13.63 2.06
C VAL A 203 6.16 14.70 2.18
N HIS A 204 5.87 15.84 2.79
CA HIS A 204 6.89 16.85 3.13
C HIS A 204 7.73 16.42 4.35
N GLU A 205 7.14 15.73 5.32
CA GLU A 205 7.85 15.21 6.51
C GLU A 205 8.76 14.01 6.15
N TYR A 206 8.30 13.14 5.24
CA TYR A 206 9.01 11.94 4.79
C TYR A 206 9.17 11.92 3.26
N PRO A 207 9.94 12.86 2.67
CA PRO A 207 10.02 13.00 1.22
C PRO A 207 10.60 11.73 0.57
N HIS A 208 9.88 11.21 -0.42
CA HIS A 208 10.21 10.01 -1.19
C HIS A 208 10.19 8.68 -0.40
N GLU A 209 9.63 8.68 0.82
CA GLU A 209 9.50 7.48 1.63
C GLU A 209 8.07 6.95 1.69
N VAL A 210 7.07 7.81 1.53
CA VAL A 210 5.66 7.49 1.73
C VAL A 210 5.05 6.92 0.45
N THR A 211 4.58 5.67 0.51
CA THR A 211 3.69 5.12 -0.51
C THR A 211 2.28 5.66 -0.27
N ILE A 212 1.64 6.14 -1.31
CA ILE A 212 0.21 6.45 -1.29
C ILE A 212 -0.52 5.22 -1.82
N TYR A 213 -1.30 4.58 -0.96
CA TYR A 213 -2.23 3.52 -1.35
C TYR A 213 -3.62 4.13 -1.52
N GLU A 214 -4.25 3.82 -2.65
CA GLU A 214 -5.56 4.33 -3.01
C GLU A 214 -6.50 3.16 -3.33
N GLY A 215 -7.53 2.97 -2.54
CA GLY A 215 -8.52 1.90 -2.73
C GLY A 215 -9.92 2.41 -3.04
N GLY A 216 -10.15 3.72 -2.96
CA GLY A 216 -11.42 4.37 -3.23
C GLY A 216 -11.39 5.34 -4.40
N PRO A 217 -12.40 6.24 -4.52
CA PRO A 217 -12.37 7.36 -5.44
C PRO A 217 -11.23 8.34 -5.11
N MET A 218 -10.50 8.79 -6.10
CA MET A 218 -9.25 9.56 -5.98
C MET A 218 -9.42 11.02 -5.55
N THR A 219 -10.58 11.41 -5.04
CA THR A 219 -10.94 12.82 -4.73
C THR A 219 -9.95 13.47 -3.76
N ASN A 220 -9.56 12.79 -2.69
CA ASN A 220 -8.61 13.34 -1.71
C ASN A 220 -7.24 13.63 -2.33
N LEU A 221 -6.75 12.73 -3.19
CA LEU A 221 -5.48 12.89 -3.89
C LEU A 221 -5.53 14.02 -4.91
N ALA A 222 -6.62 14.14 -5.65
CA ALA A 222 -6.82 15.23 -6.60
C ALA A 222 -6.85 16.61 -5.91
N LEU A 223 -7.46 16.70 -4.72
CA LEU A 223 -7.45 17.90 -3.89
C LEU A 223 -6.03 18.21 -3.39
N ALA A 224 -5.28 17.22 -2.92
CA ALA A 224 -3.89 17.41 -2.51
C ALA A 224 -3.02 17.92 -3.67
N ILE A 225 -3.13 17.31 -4.86
CA ILE A 225 -2.42 17.74 -6.08
C ILE A 225 -2.80 19.17 -6.49
N SER A 226 -4.09 19.53 -6.34
CA SER A 226 -4.56 20.88 -6.67
C SER A 226 -4.04 21.95 -5.72
N ILE A 227 -3.76 21.59 -4.47
CA ILE A 227 -3.17 22.49 -3.46
C ILE A 227 -1.65 22.59 -3.66
N ASP A 228 -0.97 21.44 -3.84
CA ASP A 228 0.48 21.38 -4.08
C ASP A 228 0.79 20.41 -5.24
N PRO A 229 1.10 20.93 -6.43
CA PRO A 229 1.45 20.10 -7.60
C PRO A 229 2.71 19.25 -7.43
N HIS A 230 3.55 19.51 -6.41
CA HIS A 230 4.74 18.70 -6.10
C HIS A 230 4.41 17.47 -5.25
N PHE A 231 3.18 17.33 -4.73
CA PHE A 231 2.76 16.19 -3.92
C PHE A 231 3.11 14.82 -4.55
N PRO A 232 2.84 14.56 -5.84
CA PRO A 232 3.17 13.30 -6.47
C PRO A 232 4.68 13.03 -6.57
N GLU A 233 5.48 14.07 -6.80
CA GLU A 233 6.95 13.94 -6.88
C GLU A 233 7.57 13.67 -5.51
N LEU A 234 6.99 14.20 -4.43
CA LEU A 234 7.43 14.02 -3.06
C LEU A 234 7.05 12.64 -2.51
N ALA A 235 5.96 12.05 -2.98
CA ALA A 235 5.60 10.68 -2.64
C ALA A 235 6.62 9.69 -3.23
N LYS A 236 6.70 8.51 -2.63
CA LYS A 236 7.52 7.40 -3.13
C LYS A 236 6.93 6.77 -4.39
N GLU A 237 5.65 6.45 -4.34
CA GLU A 237 4.87 5.81 -5.40
C GLU A 237 3.37 5.94 -5.11
N LEU A 238 2.57 5.77 -6.17
CA LEU A 238 1.14 5.55 -6.09
C LEU A 238 0.84 4.06 -6.37
N VAL A 239 0.09 3.42 -5.49
CA VAL A 239 -0.46 2.07 -5.69
C VAL A 239 -1.97 2.17 -5.56
N PHE A 240 -2.72 1.68 -6.54
CA PHE A 240 -4.17 1.80 -6.47
C PHE A 240 -4.91 0.57 -6.99
N MET A 241 -6.10 0.34 -6.44
CA MET A 241 -7.12 -0.51 -7.01
C MET A 241 -8.08 0.36 -7.83
N GLY A 242 -8.29 0.03 -9.08
CA GLY A 242 -9.21 0.76 -9.95
C GLY A 242 -8.98 0.52 -11.43
N GLY A 243 -9.96 0.95 -12.20
CA GLY A 243 -9.97 0.77 -13.64
C GLY A 243 -10.40 -0.62 -14.11
N GLY A 244 -11.04 -0.67 -15.28
CA GLY A 244 -11.45 -1.89 -15.98
C GLY A 244 -10.95 -1.86 -17.43
N LEU A 245 -10.26 -2.92 -17.87
CA LEU A 245 -9.54 -2.94 -19.15
C LEU A 245 -10.12 -3.92 -20.17
N ALA A 246 -10.59 -5.09 -19.71
CA ALA A 246 -11.02 -6.16 -20.57
C ALA A 246 -12.52 -6.12 -20.84
N PRO A 247 -12.97 -5.99 -22.09
CA PRO A 247 -14.36 -6.21 -22.44
C PRO A 247 -14.72 -7.70 -22.30
N GLY A 248 -15.92 -7.98 -21.83
CA GLY A 248 -16.48 -9.34 -21.86
C GLY A 248 -16.37 -10.17 -20.60
N SER A 249 -16.19 -9.55 -19.44
CA SER A 249 -16.38 -10.20 -18.16
C SER A 249 -17.83 -10.57 -17.91
N ASN A 250 -18.07 -11.66 -17.18
CA ASN A 250 -19.39 -12.03 -16.66
C ASN A 250 -19.72 -11.30 -15.35
N ASN A 251 -18.95 -10.31 -14.96
CA ASN A 251 -19.22 -9.49 -13.80
C ASN A 251 -20.37 -8.52 -14.09
N ASP A 252 -21.33 -8.44 -13.18
CA ASP A 252 -22.49 -7.57 -13.30
C ASP A 252 -22.13 -6.09 -13.46
N GLU A 253 -20.99 -5.66 -12.91
CA GLU A 253 -20.47 -4.31 -13.12
C GLU A 253 -20.19 -3.98 -14.60
N TRP A 254 -19.89 -4.99 -15.42
CA TRP A 254 -19.49 -4.81 -16.82
C TRP A 254 -20.57 -5.18 -17.85
N ILE A 255 -21.71 -5.71 -17.40
CA ILE A 255 -22.78 -6.13 -18.33
C ILE A 255 -23.22 -4.99 -19.25
N ASN A 256 -23.36 -3.79 -18.70
CA ASN A 256 -23.85 -2.63 -19.44
C ASN A 256 -22.73 -1.72 -19.95
N ASN A 257 -21.54 -1.81 -19.35
CA ASN A 257 -20.39 -0.98 -19.72
C ASN A 257 -19.08 -1.70 -19.37
N PRO A 258 -18.45 -2.39 -20.34
CA PRO A 258 -17.31 -3.29 -20.07
C PRO A 258 -16.00 -2.61 -19.62
N ARG A 259 -15.95 -1.28 -19.61
CA ARG A 259 -14.81 -0.50 -19.09
C ARG A 259 -15.16 0.30 -17.85
N HIS A 260 -16.35 0.06 -17.33
CA HIS A 260 -16.80 0.65 -16.09
C HIS A 260 -16.01 0.04 -14.92
N GLU A 261 -15.58 0.88 -14.02
CA GLU A 261 -15.04 0.52 -12.72
C GLU A 261 -15.49 1.60 -11.74
N PHE A 262 -15.88 1.18 -10.52
CA PHE A 262 -16.61 2.04 -9.58
C PHE A 262 -15.80 3.27 -9.14
N ASN A 263 -14.54 3.12 -8.74
CA ASN A 263 -13.72 4.22 -8.23
C ASN A 263 -13.53 5.34 -9.27
N PHE A 264 -13.27 4.95 -10.53
CA PHE A 264 -13.17 5.91 -11.64
C PHE A 264 -14.52 6.48 -12.04
N TRP A 265 -15.57 5.66 -12.00
CA TRP A 265 -16.93 6.11 -12.34
C TRP A 265 -17.47 7.08 -11.30
N PHE A 266 -17.17 6.90 -10.00
CA PHE A 266 -17.66 7.77 -8.94
C PHE A 266 -17.08 9.19 -9.05
N ASP A 267 -15.75 9.33 -9.28
CA ASP A 267 -15.08 10.62 -9.50
C ASP A 267 -14.09 10.58 -10.69
N PRO A 268 -14.60 10.65 -11.94
CA PRO A 268 -13.76 10.58 -13.14
C PRO A 268 -12.73 11.70 -13.23
N GLU A 269 -13.10 12.91 -12.82
CA GLU A 269 -12.23 14.07 -12.87
C GLU A 269 -11.04 13.91 -11.90
N ALA A 270 -11.30 13.41 -10.69
CA ALA A 270 -10.23 13.14 -9.73
C ALA A 270 -9.28 12.07 -10.25
N ALA A 271 -9.81 10.96 -10.76
CA ALA A 271 -8.99 9.90 -11.34
C ALA A 271 -8.11 10.42 -12.50
N GLN A 272 -8.66 11.25 -13.38
CA GLN A 272 -7.90 11.87 -14.47
C GLN A 272 -6.81 12.82 -13.98
N ILE A 273 -7.07 13.64 -12.97
CA ILE A 273 -6.06 14.53 -12.34
C ILE A 273 -4.91 13.69 -11.78
N VAL A 274 -5.23 12.67 -11.01
CA VAL A 274 -4.25 11.80 -10.34
C VAL A 274 -3.41 11.02 -11.34
N LEU A 275 -4.01 10.43 -12.37
CA LEU A 275 -3.31 9.65 -13.38
C LEU A 275 -2.40 10.50 -14.30
N ARG A 276 -2.61 11.81 -14.39
CA ARG A 276 -1.75 12.73 -15.14
C ARG A 276 -0.65 13.37 -14.31
N ALA A 277 -0.72 13.26 -13.01
CA ALA A 277 0.25 13.85 -12.10
C ALA A 277 1.62 13.16 -12.18
N PRO A 278 2.73 13.86 -11.91
CA PRO A 278 4.10 13.37 -12.15
C PRO A 278 4.58 12.42 -11.02
N TRP A 279 3.92 11.29 -10.85
CA TRP A 279 4.35 10.26 -9.92
C TRP A 279 5.64 9.59 -10.41
N LYS A 280 6.52 9.23 -9.48
CA LYS A 280 7.73 8.46 -9.79
C LYS A 280 7.42 7.05 -10.28
N LYS A 281 6.37 6.46 -9.75
CA LYS A 281 5.87 5.13 -10.11
C LYS A 281 4.38 5.07 -9.82
N ILE A 282 3.64 4.45 -10.73
CA ILE A 282 2.21 4.14 -10.56
C ILE A 282 2.03 2.64 -10.77
N THR A 283 1.37 1.97 -9.82
CA THR A 283 0.99 0.56 -9.92
C THR A 283 -0.53 0.44 -9.80
N CYS A 284 -1.14 -0.26 -10.74
CA CYS A 284 -2.58 -0.47 -10.84
C CYS A 284 -2.93 -1.95 -10.68
N THR A 285 -3.86 -2.23 -9.79
CA THR A 285 -4.57 -3.51 -9.68
C THR A 285 -5.98 -3.31 -10.23
N PRO A 286 -6.23 -3.59 -11.53
CA PRO A 286 -7.55 -3.36 -12.13
C PRO A 286 -8.55 -4.45 -11.70
N THR A 287 -9.85 -4.18 -11.95
CA THR A 287 -10.92 -5.17 -11.74
C THR A 287 -10.64 -6.49 -12.44
N ASP A 288 -9.97 -6.45 -13.59
CA ASP A 288 -9.63 -7.62 -14.43
C ASP A 288 -8.83 -8.71 -13.72
N ILE A 289 -7.95 -8.33 -12.81
CA ILE A 289 -7.17 -9.29 -12.01
C ILE A 289 -7.92 -9.63 -10.71
N SER A 290 -8.57 -8.65 -10.08
CA SER A 290 -9.24 -8.84 -8.79
C SER A 290 -10.40 -9.84 -8.86
N ILE A 291 -11.15 -9.89 -9.99
CA ILE A 291 -12.21 -10.89 -10.19
C ILE A 291 -11.71 -12.34 -10.24
N LYS A 292 -10.40 -12.56 -10.33
CA LYS A 292 -9.78 -13.90 -10.22
C LYS A 292 -9.65 -14.35 -8.77
N THR A 293 -9.91 -13.47 -7.80
CA THR A 293 -9.80 -13.76 -6.38
C THR A 293 -11.19 -13.79 -5.73
N ARG A 294 -11.35 -14.72 -4.78
CA ARG A 294 -12.60 -14.85 -4.02
C ARG A 294 -12.32 -15.24 -2.58
N LEU A 295 -12.96 -14.56 -1.67
CA LEU A 295 -12.99 -14.97 -0.27
C LEU A 295 -14.07 -16.06 -0.12
N THR A 296 -13.66 -17.24 0.36
CA THR A 296 -14.55 -18.40 0.45
C THR A 296 -15.04 -18.66 1.88
N PRO A 297 -16.18 -19.35 2.06
CA PRO A 297 -16.63 -19.79 3.39
C PRO A 297 -15.59 -20.64 4.14
N GLU A 298 -14.77 -21.41 3.42
CA GLU A 298 -13.70 -22.22 4.00
C GLU A 298 -12.57 -21.34 4.56
N MET A 299 -12.21 -20.28 3.85
CA MET A 299 -11.23 -19.29 4.34
C MET A 299 -11.75 -18.58 5.59
N ILE A 300 -13.02 -18.20 5.61
CA ILE A 300 -13.65 -17.57 6.80
C ILE A 300 -13.58 -18.52 8.00
N LYS A 301 -13.87 -19.81 7.84
CA LYS A 301 -13.73 -20.80 8.92
C LYS A 301 -12.28 -20.93 9.41
N GLN A 302 -11.31 -20.91 8.49
CA GLN A 302 -9.89 -20.92 8.85
C GLN A 302 -9.51 -19.67 9.66
N ILE A 303 -9.99 -18.50 9.24
CA ILE A 303 -9.76 -17.24 9.94
C ILE A 303 -10.39 -17.29 11.34
N GLU A 304 -11.64 -17.71 11.45
CA GLU A 304 -12.35 -17.83 12.75
C GLU A 304 -11.58 -18.70 13.75
N ALA A 305 -11.00 -19.80 13.27
CA ALA A 305 -10.19 -20.72 14.10
C ALA A 305 -8.95 -20.05 14.72
N GLY A 306 -8.48 -18.92 14.16
CA GLY A 306 -7.39 -18.13 14.73
C GLY A 306 -7.73 -17.49 16.09
N GLY A 307 -9.00 -17.26 16.40
CA GLY A 307 -9.50 -16.86 17.72
C GLY A 307 -9.04 -15.49 18.22
N THR A 308 -8.38 -14.67 17.40
CA THR A 308 -8.00 -13.30 17.72
C THR A 308 -9.23 -12.34 17.67
N PRO A 309 -9.18 -11.14 18.25
CA PRO A 309 -10.26 -10.15 18.07
C PRO A 309 -10.52 -9.84 16.59
N LEU A 310 -9.45 -9.70 15.80
CA LEU A 310 -9.50 -9.48 14.36
C LEU A 310 -10.16 -10.66 13.63
N ALA A 311 -9.72 -11.90 13.90
CA ALA A 311 -10.27 -13.10 13.28
C ALA A 311 -11.77 -13.25 13.55
N ARG A 312 -12.20 -12.97 14.80
CA ARG A 312 -13.62 -12.97 15.15
C ARG A 312 -14.40 -11.85 14.45
N TYR A 313 -13.81 -10.68 14.28
CA TYR A 313 -14.44 -9.57 13.55
C TYR A 313 -14.69 -9.95 12.10
N VAL A 314 -13.66 -10.43 11.39
CA VAL A 314 -13.78 -10.85 9.98
C VAL A 314 -14.81 -11.96 9.84
N ALA A 315 -14.74 -13.02 10.66
CA ALA A 315 -15.66 -14.14 10.58
C ALA A 315 -17.11 -13.77 10.88
N ARG A 316 -17.33 -12.78 11.77
CA ARG A 316 -18.67 -12.35 12.14
C ARG A 316 -19.34 -11.47 11.09
N TYR A 317 -18.61 -10.56 10.50
CA TYR A 317 -19.20 -9.50 9.68
C TYR A 317 -19.01 -9.70 8.19
N PHE A 318 -18.04 -10.50 7.78
CA PHE A 318 -17.89 -10.84 6.38
C PHE A 318 -18.60 -12.16 6.04
N GLN A 319 -19.62 -12.07 5.20
CA GLN A 319 -20.35 -13.22 4.71
C GLN A 319 -20.22 -13.27 3.18
N PRO A 320 -19.30 -14.08 2.63
CA PRO A 320 -19.11 -14.16 1.20
C PRO A 320 -20.38 -14.68 0.51
N GLY A 321 -20.75 -14.03 -0.56
CA GLY A 321 -21.93 -14.36 -1.34
C GLY A 321 -21.76 -13.97 -2.81
N PRO A 322 -22.69 -14.33 -3.70
CA PRO A 322 -22.60 -13.99 -5.11
C PRO A 322 -22.40 -12.47 -5.32
N GLY A 323 -21.31 -12.08 -5.98
CA GLY A 323 -20.97 -10.69 -6.28
C GLY A 323 -20.34 -9.89 -5.15
N THR A 324 -20.26 -10.44 -3.92
CA THR A 324 -19.67 -9.74 -2.75
C THR A 324 -18.43 -10.42 -2.20
N ASP A 325 -17.91 -11.41 -2.89
CA ASP A 325 -16.81 -12.26 -2.46
C ASP A 325 -15.48 -11.94 -3.18
N TYR A 326 -15.47 -11.02 -4.11
CA TYR A 326 -14.23 -10.59 -4.76
C TYR A 326 -13.33 -9.83 -3.78
N MET A 327 -12.04 -10.09 -3.87
CA MET A 327 -11.02 -9.47 -3.02
C MET A 327 -10.34 -8.35 -3.81
N TRP A 328 -11.06 -7.23 -3.97
CA TRP A 328 -10.66 -6.11 -4.80
C TRP A 328 -9.38 -5.45 -4.30
N ASP A 329 -9.46 -4.86 -3.13
CA ASP A 329 -8.43 -4.03 -2.54
C ASP A 329 -7.42 -4.83 -1.73
N GLU A 330 -7.84 -5.96 -1.15
CA GLU A 330 -6.94 -6.87 -0.44
C GLU A 330 -5.83 -7.38 -1.36
N LEU A 331 -6.16 -7.66 -2.63
CA LEU A 331 -5.17 -8.06 -3.62
C LEU A 331 -4.17 -6.95 -3.89
N ALA A 332 -4.63 -5.72 -4.08
CA ALA A 332 -3.76 -4.57 -4.33
C ALA A 332 -2.80 -4.33 -3.16
N ALA A 333 -3.32 -4.39 -1.93
CA ALA A 333 -2.51 -4.25 -0.72
C ALA A 333 -1.48 -5.39 -0.56
N ALA A 334 -1.92 -6.63 -0.75
CA ALA A 334 -1.05 -7.81 -0.66
C ALA A 334 0.05 -7.79 -1.75
N ALA A 335 -0.28 -7.43 -2.98
CA ALA A 335 0.66 -7.31 -4.09
C ALA A 335 1.69 -6.19 -3.86
N TRP A 336 1.31 -5.10 -3.21
CA TRP A 336 2.27 -4.08 -2.79
C TRP A 336 3.21 -4.62 -1.69
N ILE A 337 2.71 -5.40 -0.73
CA ILE A 337 3.52 -6.00 0.34
C ILE A 337 4.47 -7.06 -0.22
N ASP A 338 3.97 -7.99 -1.02
CA ASP A 338 4.75 -9.04 -1.71
C ASP A 338 4.54 -8.97 -3.23
N PRO A 339 5.39 -8.23 -3.97
CA PRO A 339 5.28 -8.13 -5.43
C PRO A 339 5.42 -9.46 -6.17
N ALA A 340 5.94 -10.51 -5.52
CA ALA A 340 6.04 -11.85 -6.12
C ALA A 340 4.70 -12.60 -6.17
N LEU A 341 3.62 -11.99 -5.68
CA LEU A 341 2.25 -12.46 -5.93
C LEU A 341 1.83 -12.25 -7.39
N ILE A 342 2.38 -11.23 -8.06
CA ILE A 342 2.03 -10.88 -9.43
C ILE A 342 2.96 -11.60 -10.39
N ILE A 343 2.39 -12.49 -11.21
CA ILE A 343 3.14 -13.32 -12.18
C ILE A 343 3.15 -12.73 -13.59
N ARG A 344 2.23 -11.80 -13.89
CA ARG A 344 2.21 -11.06 -15.16
C ARG A 344 1.76 -9.62 -14.95
N LYS A 345 2.47 -8.70 -15.59
CA LYS A 345 2.21 -7.26 -15.58
C LYS A 345 2.73 -6.62 -16.85
N GLU A 346 2.16 -5.48 -17.22
CA GLU A 346 2.61 -4.68 -18.35
C GLU A 346 2.61 -3.19 -18.03
N ILE A 347 3.32 -2.41 -18.83
CA ILE A 347 3.28 -0.94 -18.75
C ILE A 347 2.37 -0.41 -19.84
N ARG A 348 1.34 0.31 -19.43
CA ARG A 348 0.47 1.10 -20.32
C ARG A 348 0.36 2.53 -19.84
N TYR A 349 -0.09 3.41 -20.70
CA TYR A 349 -0.45 4.77 -20.36
C TYR A 349 -1.95 4.82 -20.12
N MET A 350 -2.37 5.33 -18.96
CA MET A 350 -3.76 5.24 -18.51
C MET A 350 -4.38 6.63 -18.33
N GLY A 351 -5.67 6.71 -18.52
CA GLY A 351 -6.50 7.88 -18.25
C GLY A 351 -7.97 7.50 -18.19
N VAL A 352 -8.84 8.50 -18.07
CA VAL A 352 -10.26 8.34 -17.90
C VAL A 352 -11.01 9.10 -19.00
N ASP A 353 -12.10 8.53 -19.48
CA ASP A 353 -13.00 9.19 -20.43
C ASP A 353 -13.84 10.25 -19.68
N LEU A 354 -13.63 11.52 -20.03
CA LEU A 354 -14.34 12.65 -19.45
C LEU A 354 -15.46 13.20 -20.37
N ASP A 355 -15.66 12.61 -21.56
CA ASP A 355 -16.78 12.96 -22.41
C ASP A 355 -18.08 12.48 -21.76
N ARG A 356 -19.05 13.39 -21.60
CA ARG A 356 -20.31 13.12 -20.90
C ARG A 356 -21.29 12.27 -21.72
N GLY A 357 -20.74 11.25 -22.39
CA GLY A 357 -21.45 10.21 -23.14
C GLY A 357 -21.58 8.91 -22.36
N ALA A 358 -21.81 7.82 -23.09
CA ALA A 358 -21.92 6.48 -22.52
C ALA A 358 -20.61 6.01 -21.86
N GLY A 359 -19.46 6.56 -22.27
CA GLY A 359 -18.14 6.20 -21.74
C GLY A 359 -17.68 7.02 -20.54
N TYR A 360 -18.48 7.97 -20.06
CA TYR A 360 -18.05 8.85 -18.98
C TYR A 360 -17.65 8.09 -17.71
N GLY A 361 -16.38 8.24 -17.33
CA GLY A 361 -15.76 7.49 -16.24
C GLY A 361 -15.10 6.17 -16.65
N ASN A 362 -15.14 5.80 -17.95
CA ASN A 362 -14.49 4.59 -18.43
C ASN A 362 -12.96 4.72 -18.42
N THR A 363 -12.28 3.61 -18.18
CA THR A 363 -10.85 3.50 -18.28
C THR A 363 -10.37 3.57 -19.73
N LEU A 364 -9.40 4.42 -20.01
CA LEU A 364 -8.70 4.51 -21.28
C LEU A 364 -7.25 4.08 -21.12
N THR A 365 -6.74 3.31 -22.08
CA THR A 365 -5.32 2.93 -22.11
C THR A 365 -4.72 3.11 -23.49
N TRP A 366 -3.45 3.47 -23.51
CA TRP A 366 -2.68 3.69 -24.73
C TRP A 366 -1.33 3.00 -24.66
N SER A 367 -0.76 2.76 -25.85
CA SER A 367 0.64 2.42 -25.99
C SER A 367 1.53 3.60 -25.54
N GLN A 368 2.80 3.33 -25.23
CA GLN A 368 3.77 4.38 -24.90
C GLN A 368 3.81 5.50 -25.94
N LYS A 369 3.78 5.13 -27.24
CA LYS A 369 3.90 6.07 -28.36
C LYS A 369 2.79 7.13 -28.34
N ASP A 370 1.58 6.73 -28.02
CA ASP A 370 0.41 7.59 -28.13
C ASP A 370 0.05 8.21 -26.78
N GLY A 371 0.16 7.46 -25.68
CA GLY A 371 -0.16 7.94 -24.33
C GLY A 371 0.74 9.09 -23.88
N ALA A 372 2.04 9.01 -24.13
CA ALA A 372 2.97 10.08 -23.79
C ALA A 372 2.62 11.43 -24.49
N LYS A 373 2.11 11.38 -25.73
CA LYS A 373 1.68 12.57 -26.48
C LYS A 373 0.43 13.22 -25.88
N LEU A 374 -0.39 12.43 -25.17
CA LEU A 374 -1.61 12.87 -24.52
C LEU A 374 -1.36 13.34 -23.06
N GLY A 375 -0.10 13.35 -22.63
CA GLY A 375 0.26 13.70 -21.24
C GLY A 375 -0.12 12.66 -20.20
N ALA A 376 -0.46 11.43 -20.62
CA ALA A 376 -0.67 10.32 -19.70
C ALA A 376 0.65 9.83 -19.11
N GLN A 377 0.61 9.26 -17.92
CA GLN A 377 1.77 8.67 -17.25
C GLN A 377 1.86 7.16 -17.50
N PRO A 378 3.06 6.57 -17.42
CA PRO A 378 3.21 5.12 -17.46
C PRO A 378 2.69 4.50 -16.17
N VAL A 379 1.85 3.49 -16.29
CA VAL A 379 1.25 2.73 -15.20
C VAL A 379 1.63 1.26 -15.35
N GLU A 380 2.20 0.67 -14.31
CA GLU A 380 2.40 -0.77 -14.20
C GLU A 380 1.05 -1.43 -13.88
N ILE A 381 0.48 -2.13 -14.84
CA ILE A 381 -0.82 -2.80 -14.72
C ILE A 381 -0.58 -4.27 -14.39
N GLN A 382 -1.17 -4.74 -13.33
CA GLN A 382 -1.14 -6.13 -12.89
C GLN A 382 -2.19 -6.94 -13.66
N GLU A 383 -1.78 -8.06 -14.25
CA GLU A 383 -2.65 -8.84 -15.15
C GLU A 383 -2.93 -10.25 -14.66
N ASP A 384 -2.00 -10.84 -13.88
CA ASP A 384 -2.16 -12.20 -13.38
C ASP A 384 -1.39 -12.43 -12.08
N LEU A 385 -1.88 -13.38 -11.25
CA LEU A 385 -1.39 -13.60 -9.90
C LEU A 385 -1.26 -15.09 -9.56
N ASP A 386 -0.42 -15.39 -8.56
CA ASP A 386 -0.44 -16.65 -7.81
C ASP A 386 -1.53 -16.58 -6.73
N ALA A 387 -2.75 -16.96 -7.09
CA ALA A 387 -3.91 -16.87 -6.21
C ALA A 387 -3.75 -17.72 -4.93
N GLU A 388 -3.13 -18.91 -5.01
CA GLU A 388 -2.92 -19.75 -3.83
C GLU A 388 -1.96 -19.11 -2.83
N LYS A 389 -0.87 -18.48 -3.33
CA LYS A 389 0.07 -17.74 -2.49
C LYS A 389 -0.62 -16.54 -1.85
N PHE A 390 -1.45 -15.81 -2.60
CA PHE A 390 -2.24 -14.70 -2.09
C PHE A 390 -3.18 -15.14 -0.97
N TYR A 391 -3.97 -16.20 -1.16
CA TYR A 391 -4.90 -16.69 -0.13
C TYR A 391 -4.17 -17.14 1.14
N ARG A 392 -3.05 -17.86 1.00
CA ARG A 392 -2.23 -18.23 2.18
C ARG A 392 -1.72 -17.01 2.94
N MET A 393 -1.25 -15.98 2.23
CA MET A 393 -0.81 -14.73 2.84
C MET A 393 -1.96 -14.03 3.57
N PHE A 394 -3.10 -13.87 2.91
CA PHE A 394 -4.27 -13.21 3.48
C PHE A 394 -4.74 -13.92 4.77
N VAL A 395 -5.01 -15.21 4.70
CA VAL A 395 -5.43 -15.99 5.88
C VAL A 395 -4.40 -15.89 7.01
N SER A 396 -3.10 -16.00 6.68
CA SER A 396 -2.03 -15.88 7.68
C SER A 396 -2.05 -14.54 8.39
N LEU A 397 -2.27 -13.43 7.69
CA LEU A 397 -2.39 -12.10 8.28
C LEU A 397 -3.65 -11.99 9.15
N MET A 398 -4.79 -12.52 8.70
CA MET A 398 -6.06 -12.43 9.43
C MET A 398 -6.09 -13.25 10.72
N ILE A 399 -5.32 -14.32 10.84
CA ILE A 399 -5.22 -15.12 12.08
C ILE A 399 -4.12 -14.63 13.03
N ALA A 400 -3.17 -13.85 12.54
CA ALA A 400 -2.06 -13.36 13.35
C ALA A 400 -2.53 -12.40 14.45
N PRO A 401 -1.88 -12.38 15.62
CA PRO A 401 -2.08 -11.33 16.60
C PRO A 401 -1.75 -9.96 15.98
N THR A 402 -2.55 -8.95 16.31
CA THR A 402 -2.26 -7.58 15.84
C THR A 402 -0.90 -7.13 16.37
N PRO A 403 -0.02 -6.60 15.50
CA PRO A 403 1.27 -6.08 15.93
C PRO A 403 1.09 -4.97 16.97
N PRO A 404 1.93 -4.93 18.03
CA PRO A 404 1.86 -3.87 19.02
C PRO A 404 2.12 -2.50 18.39
N VAL A 405 1.66 -1.48 19.07
CA VAL A 405 1.98 -0.08 18.73
C VAL A 405 3.51 0.08 18.66
N PRO A 406 4.04 0.72 17.63
CA PRO A 406 5.48 0.89 17.41
C PRO A 406 6.20 1.63 18.53
#